data_25565db765029a6f48c5ccde76128946
#
_entry.id   25565db765029a6f48c5ccde76128946
#
_cell.length_a   1.000
_cell.length_b   1.000
_cell.length_c   1.000
_cell.angle_alpha   90.00
_cell.angle_beta   90.00
_cell.angle_gamma   90.00
#
_symmetry.space_group_name_H-M   'P 1'
#
loop_
_entity.id
_entity.type
_entity.pdbx_description
1 polymer ?
#
loop_
_entity_poly.entity_id
_entity_poly.type
_entity_poly.pdbx_seq_one_letter_code
_entity_poly.pdbx_strand_id
1 'polypeptide(L)'
;MSKKVVIVGSGNAALSAGIAALEKGAEVTIYEKAEKKMSGGNTKYTAGAMRFSYENGDQLMGLLKNPKDKRVKNTDFGSYTQEKFEKDLLNFNDGRPLSHEQKILVSKSLETIQWLSSHNVK
;
A
#
# COMPACT_ATOMS: atom_id res chain seq x y z
N MET A 1 5.28 -18.99 24.03
CA MET A 1 6.48 -18.63 23.24
C MET A 1 6.04 -17.72 22.10
N SER A 2 6.71 -16.56 21.94
CA SER A 2 6.47 -15.68 20.78
C SER A 2 6.95 -16.39 19.50
N LYS A 3 6.20 -16.22 18.41
CA LYS A 3 6.62 -16.70 17.10
C LYS A 3 7.76 -15.82 16.60
N LYS A 4 8.79 -16.43 16.01
CA LYS A 4 9.89 -15.70 15.35
C LYS A 4 9.60 -15.61 13.86
N VAL A 5 9.68 -14.42 13.29
CA VAL A 5 9.49 -14.14 11.87
C VAL A 5 10.75 -13.51 11.32
N VAL A 6 11.27 -14.10 10.26
CA VAL A 6 12.42 -13.59 9.51
C VAL A 6 11.93 -13.04 8.17
N ILE A 7 12.34 -11.81 7.86
CA ILE A 7 11.96 -11.11 6.64
C ILE A 7 13.23 -10.77 5.86
N VAL A 8 13.21 -10.99 4.55
CA VAL A 8 14.32 -10.69 3.66
C VAL A 8 13.97 -9.46 2.82
N GLY A 9 14.81 -8.42 2.93
CA GLY A 9 14.62 -7.12 2.29
C GLY A 9 14.05 -6.05 3.23
N SER A 10 14.16 -4.79 2.85
CA SER A 10 13.67 -3.62 3.62
C SER A 10 12.84 -2.65 2.78
N GLY A 11 12.26 -3.11 1.68
CA GLY A 11 11.28 -2.36 0.91
C GLY A 11 9.90 -2.34 1.57
N ASN A 12 8.93 -1.65 0.95
CA ASN A 12 7.59 -1.46 1.49
C ASN A 12 6.89 -2.78 1.89
N ALA A 13 6.99 -3.82 1.05
CA ALA A 13 6.42 -5.13 1.34
C ALA A 13 7.01 -5.75 2.61
N ALA A 14 8.33 -5.69 2.77
CA ALA A 14 9.03 -6.24 3.93
C ALA A 14 8.67 -5.48 5.22
N LEU A 15 8.65 -4.15 5.17
CA LEU A 15 8.29 -3.33 6.32
C LEU A 15 6.83 -3.53 6.74
N SER A 16 5.91 -3.59 5.77
CA SER A 16 4.49 -3.89 6.05
C SER A 16 4.30 -5.27 6.66
N ALA A 17 4.97 -6.29 6.12
CA ALA A 17 4.94 -7.63 6.71
C ALA A 17 5.52 -7.66 8.13
N GLY A 18 6.59 -6.90 8.38
CA GLY A 18 7.20 -6.79 9.70
C GLY A 18 6.27 -6.16 10.73
N ILE A 19 5.63 -5.04 10.38
CA ILE A 19 4.68 -4.36 11.26
C ILE A 19 3.49 -5.29 11.56
N ALA A 20 2.89 -5.90 10.52
CA ALA A 20 1.78 -6.82 10.69
C ALA A 20 2.12 -8.04 11.57
N ALA A 21 3.35 -8.54 11.49
CA ALA A 21 3.82 -9.63 12.36
C ALA A 21 3.99 -9.16 13.82
N LEU A 22 4.55 -7.96 14.04
CA LEU A 22 4.69 -7.35 15.36
C LEU A 22 3.33 -7.13 16.02
N GLU A 23 2.31 -6.65 15.27
CA GLU A 23 0.93 -6.51 15.76
C GLU A 23 0.32 -7.83 16.26
N LYS A 24 0.79 -8.95 15.72
CA LYS A 24 0.39 -10.30 16.16
C LYS A 24 1.27 -10.89 17.25
N GLY A 25 2.14 -10.07 17.86
CA GLY A 25 3.00 -10.46 18.96
C GLY A 25 4.21 -11.31 18.55
N ALA A 26 4.61 -11.29 17.28
CA ALA A 26 5.81 -11.97 16.83
C ALA A 26 7.08 -11.16 17.15
N GLU A 27 8.20 -11.88 17.31
CA GLU A 27 9.55 -11.30 17.28
C GLU A 27 10.01 -11.23 15.82
N VAL A 28 10.35 -10.05 15.33
CA VAL A 28 10.67 -9.85 13.90
C VAL A 28 12.14 -9.50 13.72
N THR A 29 12.78 -10.18 12.78
CA THR A 29 14.13 -9.85 12.32
C THR A 29 14.10 -9.60 10.82
N ILE A 30 14.67 -8.47 10.38
CA ILE A 30 14.76 -8.09 8.96
C ILE A 30 16.22 -8.16 8.52
N TYR A 31 16.48 -8.88 7.44
CA TYR A 31 17.77 -8.93 6.77
C TYR A 31 17.69 -8.17 5.45
N GLU A 32 18.54 -7.16 5.30
CA GLU A 32 18.68 -6.38 4.06
C GLU A 32 20.04 -6.70 3.40
N LYS A 33 19.98 -7.00 2.11
CA LYS A 33 21.17 -7.32 1.31
C LYS A 33 22.02 -6.08 1.03
N ALA A 34 21.34 -4.94 0.79
CA ALA A 34 22.02 -3.72 0.40
C ALA A 34 22.67 -3.02 1.60
N GLU A 35 23.74 -2.31 1.36
CA GLU A 35 24.30 -1.39 2.33
C GLU A 35 23.26 -0.34 2.76
N LYS A 36 23.38 0.20 3.97
CA LYS A 36 22.46 1.19 4.56
C LYS A 36 22.11 2.32 3.60
N LYS A 37 23.07 2.81 2.82
CA LYS A 37 22.89 3.88 1.84
C LYS A 37 21.95 3.48 0.69
N MET A 38 21.91 2.20 0.33
CA MET A 38 21.15 1.67 -0.81
C MET A 38 19.94 0.85 -0.38
N SER A 39 19.69 0.70 0.92
CA SER A 39 18.55 -0.07 1.45
C SER A 39 17.21 0.55 1.07
N GLY A 40 16.15 -0.25 1.09
CA GLY A 40 14.78 0.17 0.77
C GLY A 40 14.27 -0.34 -0.58
N GLY A 41 15.10 -1.02 -1.37
CA GLY A 41 14.73 -1.59 -2.66
C GLY A 41 14.13 -0.57 -3.62
N ASN A 42 13.25 -1.01 -4.50
CA ASN A 42 12.56 -0.12 -5.45
C ASN A 42 11.69 0.94 -4.77
N THR A 43 11.20 0.69 -3.58
CA THR A 43 10.38 1.63 -2.80
C THR A 43 11.05 2.98 -2.62
N LYS A 44 12.37 2.99 -2.48
CA LYS A 44 13.16 4.22 -2.33
C LYS A 44 13.03 5.17 -3.53
N TYR A 45 12.66 4.65 -4.71
CA TYR A 45 12.66 5.38 -5.98
C TYR A 45 11.24 5.62 -6.54
N THR A 46 10.18 5.37 -5.76
CA THR A 46 8.79 5.42 -6.24
C THR A 46 8.11 6.79 -6.08
N ALA A 47 8.76 7.81 -5.58
CA ALA A 47 8.17 9.11 -5.24
C ALA A 47 6.96 9.02 -4.27
N GLY A 48 6.72 7.90 -3.62
CA GLY A 48 5.66 7.70 -2.63
C GLY A 48 4.24 7.56 -3.20
N ALA A 49 4.08 7.45 -4.53
CA ALA A 49 2.77 7.28 -5.14
C ALA A 49 2.21 5.87 -4.88
N MET A 50 0.96 5.79 -4.46
CA MET A 50 0.24 4.53 -4.22
C MET A 50 -1.06 4.53 -4.99
N ARG A 51 -1.39 3.39 -5.63
CA ARG A 51 -2.65 3.20 -6.34
C ARG A 51 -3.58 2.30 -5.51
N PHE A 52 -4.80 2.73 -5.31
CA PHE A 52 -5.83 1.98 -4.61
C PHE A 52 -7.22 2.35 -5.12
N SER A 53 -8.19 1.46 -4.94
CA SER A 53 -9.58 1.70 -5.33
C SER A 53 -10.33 2.47 -4.25
N TYR A 54 -11.29 3.32 -4.68
CA TYR A 54 -12.22 4.02 -3.81
C TYR A 54 -13.50 4.37 -4.58
N GLU A 55 -14.64 4.43 -3.89
CA GLU A 55 -15.94 4.67 -4.50
C GLU A 55 -16.28 6.16 -4.61
N ASN A 56 -15.80 6.97 -3.67
CA ASN A 56 -16.05 8.41 -3.63
C ASN A 56 -14.98 9.16 -2.84
N GLY A 57 -15.02 10.50 -2.93
CA GLY A 57 -14.06 11.37 -2.26
C GLY A 57 -14.08 11.29 -0.74
N ASP A 58 -15.20 10.93 -0.11
CA ASP A 58 -15.31 10.85 1.35
C ASP A 58 -14.37 9.79 1.94
N GLN A 59 -14.17 8.69 1.22
CA GLN A 59 -13.22 7.65 1.63
C GLN A 59 -11.78 8.14 1.69
N LEU A 60 -11.47 9.23 0.98
CA LEU A 60 -10.12 9.82 0.93
C LEU A 60 -9.87 10.81 2.07
N MET A 61 -10.92 11.41 2.62
CA MET A 61 -10.76 12.51 3.60
C MET A 61 -9.95 12.09 4.83
N GLY A 62 -10.15 10.88 5.32
CA GLY A 62 -9.39 10.32 6.45
C GLY A 62 -7.93 10.02 6.15
N LEU A 63 -7.56 9.92 4.86
CA LEU A 63 -6.22 9.58 4.38
C LEU A 63 -5.38 10.83 4.08
N LEU A 64 -6.02 11.98 3.91
CA LEU A 64 -5.34 13.22 3.57
C LEU A 64 -4.67 13.84 4.79
N LYS A 65 -3.43 14.30 4.61
CA LYS A 65 -2.69 15.03 5.66
C LYS A 65 -3.40 16.32 6.07
N ASN A 66 -3.97 17.04 5.10
CA ASN A 66 -4.65 18.31 5.29
C ASN A 66 -6.04 18.32 4.61
N PRO A 67 -7.07 17.63 5.14
CA PRO A 67 -8.37 17.54 4.49
C PRO A 67 -9.11 18.89 4.40
N LYS A 68 -8.67 19.89 5.19
CA LYS A 68 -9.25 21.26 5.19
C LYS A 68 -8.55 22.20 4.19
N ASP A 69 -7.56 21.75 3.44
CA ASP A 69 -6.90 22.57 2.41
C ASP A 69 -7.92 23.04 1.36
N LYS A 70 -7.79 24.29 0.92
CA LYS A 70 -8.69 24.87 -0.12
C LYS A 70 -8.69 24.04 -1.41
N ARG A 71 -7.56 23.42 -1.76
CA ARG A 71 -7.43 22.54 -2.93
C ARG A 71 -8.34 21.33 -2.81
N VAL A 72 -8.43 20.72 -1.62
CA VAL A 72 -9.31 19.57 -1.37
C VAL A 72 -10.77 19.94 -1.59
N LYS A 73 -11.21 21.12 -1.10
CA LYS A 73 -12.59 21.60 -1.27
C LYS A 73 -12.97 21.85 -2.72
N ASN A 74 -11.99 22.20 -3.55
CA ASN A 74 -12.20 22.55 -4.96
C ASN A 74 -11.84 21.38 -5.91
N THR A 75 -11.59 20.18 -5.37
CA THR A 75 -11.22 19.00 -6.15
C THR A 75 -12.40 18.03 -6.18
N ASP A 76 -12.85 17.68 -7.36
CA ASP A 76 -13.70 16.51 -7.57
C ASP A 76 -12.77 15.29 -7.66
N PHE A 77 -12.80 14.44 -6.64
CA PHE A 77 -12.00 13.24 -6.60
C PHE A 77 -12.59 12.10 -7.45
N GLY A 78 -13.85 12.23 -7.90
CA GLY A 78 -14.53 11.19 -8.65
C GLY A 78 -14.54 9.85 -7.93
N SER A 79 -14.34 8.78 -8.71
CA SER A 79 -14.22 7.41 -8.21
C SER A 79 -13.15 6.64 -8.98
N TYR A 80 -12.48 5.73 -8.31
CA TYR A 80 -11.60 4.74 -8.92
C TYR A 80 -11.96 3.37 -8.36
N THR A 81 -13.02 2.78 -8.92
CA THR A 81 -13.61 1.54 -8.41
C THR A 81 -12.68 0.34 -8.62
N GLN A 82 -13.00 -0.77 -7.96
CA GLN A 82 -12.26 -2.02 -8.15
C GLN A 82 -12.31 -2.48 -9.61
N GLU A 83 -13.44 -2.34 -10.29
CA GLU A 83 -13.60 -2.68 -11.71
C GLU A 83 -12.68 -1.85 -12.61
N LYS A 84 -12.55 -0.54 -12.32
CA LYS A 84 -11.61 0.32 -13.06
C LYS A 84 -10.17 -0.13 -12.83
N PHE A 85 -9.82 -0.45 -11.58
CA PHE A 85 -8.48 -0.92 -11.24
C PHE A 85 -8.17 -2.27 -11.92
N GLU A 86 -9.12 -3.23 -11.89
CA GLU A 86 -8.99 -4.51 -12.61
C GLU A 86 -8.81 -4.31 -14.11
N LYS A 87 -9.59 -3.42 -14.71
CA LYS A 87 -9.48 -3.09 -16.13
C LYS A 87 -8.10 -2.53 -16.49
N ASP A 88 -7.55 -1.64 -15.65
CA ASP A 88 -6.22 -1.11 -15.84
C ASP A 88 -5.17 -2.23 -15.77
N LEU A 89 -5.29 -3.15 -14.79
CA LEU A 89 -4.37 -4.28 -14.68
C LEU A 89 -4.48 -5.25 -15.87
N LEU A 90 -5.68 -5.49 -16.40
CA LEU A 90 -5.87 -6.29 -17.61
C LEU A 90 -5.13 -5.67 -18.81
N ASN A 91 -5.16 -4.34 -18.95
CA ASN A 91 -4.43 -3.65 -19.99
C ASN A 91 -2.90 -3.85 -19.85
N PHE A 92 -2.38 -3.82 -18.61
CA PHE A 92 -0.97 -4.12 -18.35
C PHE A 92 -0.59 -5.59 -18.58
N ASN A 93 -1.55 -6.49 -18.43
CA ASN A 93 -1.37 -7.93 -18.62
C ASN A 93 -1.55 -8.36 -20.09
N ASP A 94 -1.62 -7.44 -21.04
CA ASP A 94 -1.96 -7.74 -22.44
C ASP A 94 -3.28 -8.52 -22.59
N GLY A 95 -4.27 -8.17 -21.76
CA GLY A 95 -5.58 -8.81 -21.73
C GLY A 95 -5.63 -10.19 -21.06
N ARG A 96 -4.53 -10.67 -20.47
CA ARG A 96 -4.53 -11.93 -19.71
C ARG A 96 -5.30 -11.78 -18.41
N PRO A 97 -6.02 -12.84 -17.97
CA PRO A 97 -6.75 -12.81 -16.71
C PRO A 97 -5.85 -12.42 -15.52
N LEU A 98 -6.43 -11.72 -14.56
CA LEU A 98 -5.73 -11.35 -13.33
C LEU A 98 -5.35 -12.58 -12.51
N SER A 99 -4.13 -12.59 -11.98
CA SER A 99 -3.70 -13.60 -11.00
C SER A 99 -4.46 -13.47 -9.69
N HIS A 100 -4.36 -14.47 -8.84
CA HIS A 100 -4.95 -14.44 -7.50
C HIS A 100 -4.40 -13.25 -6.68
N GLU A 101 -3.10 -13.00 -6.74
CA GLU A 101 -2.42 -11.90 -6.03
C GLU A 101 -2.89 -10.53 -6.53
N GLN A 102 -3.09 -10.38 -7.85
CA GLN A 102 -3.62 -9.14 -8.42
C GLN A 102 -5.06 -8.86 -7.95
N LYS A 103 -5.90 -9.89 -7.84
CA LYS A 103 -7.26 -9.77 -7.28
C LYS A 103 -7.24 -9.38 -5.81
N ILE A 104 -6.34 -9.96 -5.01
CA ILE A 104 -6.14 -9.56 -3.61
C ILE A 104 -5.67 -8.10 -3.54
N LEU A 105 -4.69 -7.72 -4.38
CA LEU A 105 -4.21 -6.33 -4.46
C LEU A 105 -5.37 -5.35 -4.68
N VAL A 106 -6.23 -5.59 -5.66
CA VAL A 106 -7.36 -4.71 -5.96
C VAL A 106 -8.34 -4.67 -4.78
N SER A 107 -8.83 -5.83 -4.34
CA SER A 107 -9.88 -5.92 -3.32
C SER A 107 -9.46 -5.43 -1.94
N LYS A 108 -8.16 -5.49 -1.61
CA LYS A 108 -7.61 -5.06 -0.33
C LYS A 108 -6.89 -3.72 -0.36
N SER A 109 -6.85 -3.04 -1.51
CA SER A 109 -6.05 -1.83 -1.69
C SER A 109 -6.44 -0.71 -0.73
N LEU A 110 -7.73 -0.35 -0.63
CA LEU A 110 -8.21 0.71 0.27
C LEU A 110 -7.96 0.36 1.75
N GLU A 111 -8.31 -0.84 2.16
CA GLU A 111 -8.09 -1.33 3.53
C GLU A 111 -6.60 -1.23 3.91
N THR A 112 -5.72 -1.59 2.99
CA THR A 112 -4.27 -1.52 3.20
C THR A 112 -3.78 -0.08 3.35
N ILE A 113 -4.29 0.86 2.54
CA ILE A 113 -3.94 2.28 2.69
C ILE A 113 -4.46 2.86 4.00
N GLN A 114 -5.66 2.48 4.42
CA GLN A 114 -6.21 2.86 5.72
C GLN A 114 -5.34 2.32 6.88
N TRP A 115 -4.90 1.07 6.78
CA TRP A 115 -3.98 0.48 7.75
C TRP A 115 -2.62 1.22 7.78
N LEU A 116 -2.04 1.56 6.62
CA LEU A 116 -0.83 2.39 6.56
C LEU A 116 -1.06 3.76 7.21
N SER A 117 -2.20 4.38 6.97
CA SER A 117 -2.56 5.67 7.56
C SER A 117 -2.65 5.58 9.10
N SER A 118 -3.15 4.47 9.65
CA SER A 118 -3.17 4.23 11.10
C SER A 118 -1.77 4.11 11.71
N HIS A 119 -0.77 3.79 10.89
CA HIS A 119 0.66 3.77 11.24
C HIS A 119 1.38 5.09 10.90
N ASN A 120 0.66 6.19 10.76
CA ASN A 120 1.20 7.53 10.46
C ASN A 120 1.85 7.69 9.07
N VAL A 121 1.59 6.78 8.13
CA VAL A 121 1.94 6.96 6.72
C VAL A 121 0.85 7.81 6.07
N LYS A 122 1.19 9.04 5.62
CA LYS A 122 0.24 10.02 5.06
C LYS A 122 0.83 10.74 3.85
#